data_058a5ef9a9cd36f434a72b28cf0cabd2
#
_entry.id   058a5ef9a9cd36f434a72b28cf0cabd2
#
_cell.length_a   1.000
_cell.length_b   1.000
_cell.length_c   1.000
_cell.angle_alpha   90.00
_cell.angle_beta   90.00
_cell.angle_gamma   90.00
#
_symmetry.space_group_name_H-M   'P 1'
#
loop_
_entity.id
_entity.type
_entity.pdbx_description
1 polymer ?
#
loop_
_entity_poly.entity_id
_entity_poly.type
_entity_poly.pdbx_seq_one_letter_code
_entity_poly.pdbx_strand_id
1 'polypeptide(L)'
;VIQRFSLWKTIVVVVSLILGALYGLPNGFPDDPAVQITSNRSTELLGELDVIRAEEALKDAGLTPLAREFENSQALIRFDSVEAQIKAKSVVQKALGSDFIVALNLAPTTPEWLQSIGANPMKLGLDLRGGVHFLMEVDLEAAVSQRLDAYASEIKQMLRKERIRFRSVDVKPGGEIEIRFLNAETRAVGIDRVRSEYTGVFAYREDDRDGAAFVDLLLAEGEQANIEDYAVSQNLTTLRNRVNELGVSEPLVQRQGQNRIVVELPGVQDTATAKRVLGATANLEFRLEALPDAPVRETQQFQFRANERIAQLE
;
A
#
# COMPACT_ATOMS: atom_id res chain seq x y z
N VAL A 1 -2.24 -22.62 62.63
CA VAL A 1 -1.77 -21.21 62.73
C VAL A 1 -2.47 -20.43 61.62
N ILE A 2 -3.53 -19.67 62.01
CA ILE A 2 -4.21 -18.77 61.06
C ILE A 2 -3.30 -17.55 60.93
N GLN A 3 -2.55 -17.45 59.82
CA GLN A 3 -1.78 -16.25 59.49
C GLN A 3 -2.77 -15.10 59.28
N ARG A 4 -2.79 -14.13 60.19
CA ARG A 4 -3.56 -12.90 60.00
C ARG A 4 -2.81 -12.04 58.99
N PHE A 5 -3.33 -11.96 57.76
CA PHE A 5 -2.81 -11.01 56.77
C PHE A 5 -3.02 -9.58 57.29
N SER A 6 -2.00 -8.75 57.12
CA SER A 6 -2.10 -7.32 57.38
C SER A 6 -3.15 -6.68 56.45
N LEU A 7 -4.01 -5.79 56.99
CA LEU A 7 -5.10 -5.14 56.25
C LEU A 7 -4.66 -4.54 54.91
N TRP A 8 -3.49 -3.92 54.86
CA TRP A 8 -2.99 -3.34 53.64
C TRP A 8 -2.72 -4.39 52.55
N LYS A 9 -2.24 -5.58 52.92
CA LYS A 9 -2.03 -6.69 51.97
C LYS A 9 -3.36 -7.19 51.39
N THR A 10 -4.39 -7.28 52.25
CA THR A 10 -5.74 -7.65 51.83
C THR A 10 -6.32 -6.60 50.87
N ILE A 11 -6.11 -5.30 51.18
CA ILE A 11 -6.55 -4.21 50.28
C ILE A 11 -5.85 -4.32 48.91
N VAL A 12 -4.54 -4.54 48.89
CA VAL A 12 -3.78 -4.70 47.61
C VAL A 12 -4.32 -5.86 46.79
N VAL A 13 -4.57 -7.01 47.41
CA VAL A 13 -5.13 -8.19 46.72
C VAL A 13 -6.52 -7.89 46.18
N VAL A 14 -7.40 -7.30 47.00
CA VAL A 14 -8.77 -6.96 46.56
C VAL A 14 -8.75 -5.95 45.41
N VAL A 15 -7.93 -4.90 45.51
CA VAL A 15 -7.78 -3.91 44.44
C VAL A 15 -7.24 -4.56 43.15
N SER A 16 -6.24 -5.44 43.27
CA SER A 16 -5.71 -6.17 42.10
C SER A 16 -6.76 -7.07 41.44
N LEU A 17 -7.61 -7.74 42.25
CA LEU A 17 -8.70 -8.57 41.73
C LEU A 17 -9.78 -7.72 41.05
N ILE A 18 -10.15 -6.58 41.64
CA ILE A 18 -11.11 -5.64 41.03
C ILE A 18 -10.58 -5.11 39.70
N LEU A 19 -9.32 -4.66 39.65
CA LEU A 19 -8.68 -4.19 38.42
C LEU A 19 -8.60 -5.31 37.38
N GLY A 20 -8.18 -6.51 37.78
CA GLY A 20 -8.14 -7.67 36.90
C GLY A 20 -9.52 -8.03 36.33
N ALA A 21 -10.56 -8.01 37.15
CA ALA A 21 -11.93 -8.23 36.71
C ALA A 21 -12.40 -7.12 35.75
N LEU A 22 -12.12 -5.85 36.08
CA LEU A 22 -12.52 -4.68 35.29
C LEU A 22 -11.88 -4.70 33.91
N TYR A 23 -10.58 -4.97 33.82
CA TYR A 23 -9.84 -5.06 32.56
C TYR A 23 -10.06 -6.40 31.82
N GLY A 24 -10.55 -7.44 32.50
CA GLY A 24 -10.96 -8.70 31.90
C GLY A 24 -12.37 -8.69 31.32
N LEU A 25 -13.24 -7.81 31.85
CA LEU A 25 -14.67 -7.75 31.50
C LEU A 25 -14.92 -7.51 29.99
N PRO A 26 -14.15 -6.67 29.26
CA PRO A 26 -14.31 -6.46 27.83
C PRO A 26 -14.28 -7.73 26.98
N ASN A 27 -13.53 -8.74 27.39
CA ASN A 27 -13.43 -10.01 26.66
C ASN A 27 -14.73 -10.86 26.72
N GLY A 28 -15.69 -10.49 27.58
CA GLY A 28 -17.01 -11.13 27.65
C GLY A 28 -18.03 -10.56 26.67
N PHE A 29 -17.69 -9.51 25.93
CA PHE A 29 -18.56 -8.90 24.93
C PHE A 29 -18.17 -9.42 23.55
N PRO A 30 -19.04 -10.24 22.87
CA PRO A 30 -18.77 -10.73 21.54
C PRO A 30 -18.81 -9.59 20.52
N ASP A 31 -18.01 -9.70 19.46
CA ASP A 31 -18.07 -8.74 18.36
C ASP A 31 -19.31 -8.98 17.47
N ASP A 32 -19.96 -7.92 17.03
CA ASP A 32 -21.04 -7.98 16.07
C ASP A 32 -20.53 -8.09 14.62
N PRO A 33 -21.18 -8.90 13.77
CA PRO A 33 -20.93 -8.86 12.33
C PRO A 33 -21.24 -7.47 11.77
N ALA A 34 -20.29 -6.86 11.06
CA ALA A 34 -20.46 -5.52 10.53
C ALA A 34 -19.97 -5.40 9.08
N VAL A 35 -20.56 -4.49 8.33
CA VAL A 35 -20.12 -4.09 7.00
C VAL A 35 -19.42 -2.75 7.13
N GLN A 36 -18.17 -2.71 6.71
CA GLN A 36 -17.37 -1.49 6.66
C GLN A 36 -17.36 -0.93 5.25
N ILE A 37 -17.59 0.37 5.15
CA ILE A 37 -17.57 1.12 3.90
C ILE A 37 -16.46 2.15 3.98
N THR A 38 -15.55 2.12 3.02
CA THR A 38 -14.47 3.10 2.89
C THR A 38 -14.36 3.59 1.45
N SER A 39 -13.82 4.78 1.23
CA SER A 39 -13.57 5.25 -0.13
C SER A 39 -12.45 4.45 -0.79
N ASN A 40 -12.59 4.16 -2.07
CA ASN A 40 -11.54 3.52 -2.89
C ASN A 40 -10.50 4.54 -3.41
N ARG A 41 -10.72 5.84 -3.18
CA ARG A 41 -9.86 6.93 -3.63
C ARG A 41 -9.55 7.87 -2.48
N SER A 42 -8.28 8.21 -2.33
CA SER A 42 -7.82 9.18 -1.33
C SER A 42 -8.37 10.60 -1.53
N THR A 43 -8.89 10.90 -2.72
CA THR A 43 -9.43 12.22 -3.09
C THR A 43 -10.94 12.34 -2.90
N GLU A 44 -11.65 11.23 -2.74
CA GLU A 44 -13.10 11.20 -2.58
C GLU A 44 -13.41 10.58 -1.21
N LEU A 45 -13.75 11.44 -0.26
CA LEU A 45 -14.09 11.01 1.10
C LEU A 45 -15.50 10.42 1.10
N LEU A 46 -15.72 9.33 1.85
CA LEU A 46 -17.06 8.83 2.11
C LEU A 46 -17.86 9.93 2.81
N GLY A 47 -18.96 10.36 2.20
CA GLY A 47 -19.87 11.36 2.73
C GLY A 47 -21.06 10.75 3.46
N GLU A 48 -21.73 11.55 4.28
CA GLU A 48 -22.95 11.10 4.98
C GLU A 48 -24.07 10.72 3.99
N LEU A 49 -24.14 11.37 2.83
CA LEU A 49 -25.10 11.05 1.77
C LEU A 49 -24.88 9.64 1.18
N ASP A 50 -23.64 9.19 1.10
CA ASP A 50 -23.34 7.84 0.59
C ASP A 50 -23.75 6.78 1.61
N VAL A 51 -23.58 7.08 2.89
CA VAL A 51 -24.04 6.20 3.98
C VAL A 51 -25.55 6.10 3.99
N ILE A 52 -26.26 7.23 3.82
CA ILE A 52 -27.73 7.25 3.70
C ILE A 52 -28.19 6.41 2.50
N ARG A 53 -27.53 6.54 1.34
CA ARG A 53 -27.82 5.74 0.15
C ARG A 53 -27.63 4.24 0.41
N ALA A 54 -26.57 3.87 1.16
CA ALA A 54 -26.35 2.49 1.56
C ALA A 54 -27.48 1.97 2.49
N GLU A 55 -27.91 2.77 3.46
CA GLU A 55 -29.00 2.43 4.37
C GLU A 55 -30.35 2.27 3.66
N GLU A 56 -30.68 3.15 2.72
CA GLU A 56 -31.87 3.05 1.90
C GLU A 56 -31.87 1.74 1.10
N ALA A 57 -30.75 1.41 0.47
CA ALA A 57 -30.61 0.16 -0.27
C ALA A 57 -30.75 -1.08 0.64
N LEU A 58 -30.23 -1.04 1.86
CA LEU A 58 -30.38 -2.09 2.86
C LEU A 58 -31.86 -2.26 3.27
N LYS A 59 -32.53 -1.13 3.52
CA LYS A 59 -33.96 -1.11 3.87
C LYS A 59 -34.84 -1.69 2.76
N ASP A 60 -34.56 -1.31 1.51
CA ASP A 60 -35.28 -1.83 0.33
C ASP A 60 -35.05 -3.35 0.14
N ALA A 61 -33.90 -3.85 0.56
CA ALA A 61 -33.58 -5.28 0.57
C ALA A 61 -34.12 -6.03 1.80
N GLY A 62 -34.85 -5.35 2.70
CA GLY A 62 -35.41 -5.92 3.92
C GLY A 62 -34.40 -6.25 5.01
N LEU A 63 -33.21 -5.59 4.97
CA LEU A 63 -32.15 -5.74 5.95
C LEU A 63 -32.17 -4.56 6.92
N THR A 64 -32.33 -4.84 8.22
CA THR A 64 -32.34 -3.82 9.28
C THR A 64 -31.00 -3.83 10.02
N PRO A 65 -30.20 -2.76 9.96
CA PRO A 65 -28.99 -2.65 10.77
C PRO A 65 -29.33 -2.54 12.26
N LEU A 66 -28.46 -3.08 13.13
CA LEU A 66 -28.52 -2.88 14.57
C LEU A 66 -28.06 -1.47 14.98
N ALA A 67 -26.97 -1.04 14.40
CA ALA A 67 -26.39 0.28 14.63
C ALA A 67 -25.53 0.72 13.45
N ARG A 68 -25.29 2.01 13.34
CA ARG A 68 -24.29 2.57 12.44
C ARG A 68 -23.33 3.46 13.19
N GLU A 69 -22.09 3.43 12.76
CA GLU A 69 -21.03 4.35 13.20
C GLU A 69 -20.44 5.00 11.95
N PHE A 70 -20.21 6.30 12.01
CA PHE A 70 -19.58 7.04 10.91
C PHE A 70 -18.49 7.94 11.50
N GLU A 71 -17.24 7.54 11.31
CA GLU A 71 -16.07 8.28 11.79
C GLU A 71 -14.95 8.26 10.77
N ASN A 72 -14.15 9.30 10.71
CA ASN A 72 -12.95 9.39 9.86
C ASN A 72 -13.17 9.01 8.39
N SER A 73 -14.33 9.37 7.81
CA SER A 73 -14.73 8.99 6.45
C SER A 73 -14.84 7.48 6.23
N GLN A 74 -15.16 6.74 7.28
CA GLN A 74 -15.48 5.32 7.25
C GLN A 74 -16.85 5.10 7.89
N ALA A 75 -17.65 4.22 7.32
CA ALA A 75 -18.92 3.82 7.91
C ALA A 75 -18.86 2.35 8.31
N LEU A 76 -19.33 2.06 9.50
CA LEU A 76 -19.47 0.70 10.04
C LEU A 76 -20.94 0.44 10.35
N ILE A 77 -21.55 -0.51 9.65
CA ILE A 77 -22.96 -0.88 9.78
C ILE A 77 -23.03 -2.27 10.40
N ARG A 78 -23.63 -2.39 11.59
CA ARG A 78 -23.72 -3.62 12.39
C ARG A 78 -24.96 -4.42 12.05
N PHE A 79 -24.83 -5.76 12.12
CA PHE A 79 -25.92 -6.71 11.87
C PHE A 79 -26.01 -7.74 12.99
N ASP A 80 -27.16 -8.39 13.10
CA ASP A 80 -27.45 -9.43 14.11
C ASP A 80 -26.87 -10.82 13.73
N SER A 81 -26.54 -11.01 12.44
CA SER A 81 -26.10 -12.31 11.94
C SER A 81 -25.11 -12.18 10.79
N VAL A 82 -24.25 -13.18 10.64
CA VAL A 82 -23.28 -13.28 9.54
C VAL A 82 -23.99 -13.37 8.19
N GLU A 83 -25.15 -14.03 8.13
CA GLU A 83 -25.96 -14.15 6.91
C GLU A 83 -26.49 -12.78 6.46
N ALA A 84 -26.96 -11.95 7.41
CA ALA A 84 -27.39 -10.58 7.12
C ALA A 84 -26.23 -9.73 6.66
N GLN A 85 -25.05 -9.84 7.30
CA GLN A 85 -23.82 -9.16 6.93
C GLN A 85 -23.38 -9.48 5.49
N ILE A 86 -23.39 -10.76 5.09
CA ILE A 86 -22.99 -11.19 3.74
C ILE A 86 -23.96 -10.64 2.68
N LYS A 87 -25.25 -10.69 2.95
CA LYS A 87 -26.27 -10.12 2.05
C LYS A 87 -26.11 -8.60 1.96
N ALA A 88 -25.94 -7.94 3.11
CA ALA A 88 -25.76 -6.50 3.19
C ALA A 88 -24.55 -6.02 2.38
N LYS A 89 -23.41 -6.72 2.44
CA LYS A 89 -22.25 -6.42 1.62
C LYS A 89 -22.59 -6.32 0.14
N SER A 90 -23.29 -7.33 -0.40
CA SER A 90 -23.62 -7.36 -1.83
C SER A 90 -24.61 -6.26 -2.23
N VAL A 91 -25.57 -5.92 -1.36
CA VAL A 91 -26.53 -4.85 -1.56
C VAL A 91 -25.85 -3.49 -1.56
N VAL A 92 -25.05 -3.21 -0.54
CA VAL A 92 -24.31 -1.96 -0.39
C VAL A 92 -23.28 -1.76 -1.52
N GLN A 93 -22.53 -2.80 -1.88
CA GLN A 93 -21.59 -2.75 -2.99
C GLN A 93 -22.27 -2.42 -4.32
N LYS A 94 -23.47 -2.94 -4.55
CA LYS A 94 -24.25 -2.65 -5.76
C LYS A 94 -24.80 -1.21 -5.73
N ALA A 95 -25.22 -0.71 -4.58
CA ALA A 95 -25.77 0.64 -4.43
C ALA A 95 -24.71 1.75 -4.56
N LEU A 96 -23.51 1.52 -4.01
CA LEU A 96 -22.42 2.51 -3.99
C LEU A 96 -21.48 2.40 -5.18
N GLY A 97 -21.48 1.27 -5.90
CA GLY A 97 -20.63 1.07 -7.07
C GLY A 97 -19.18 0.74 -6.74
N SER A 98 -18.28 1.01 -7.71
CA SER A 98 -16.85 0.66 -7.63
C SER A 98 -15.99 1.72 -6.93
N ASP A 99 -16.54 2.86 -6.62
CA ASP A 99 -15.81 3.99 -6.00
C ASP A 99 -15.63 3.81 -4.50
N PHE A 100 -16.37 2.85 -3.93
CA PHE A 100 -16.29 2.48 -2.52
C PHE A 100 -15.89 1.02 -2.33
N ILE A 101 -15.12 0.78 -1.28
CA ILE A 101 -14.74 -0.56 -0.81
C ILE A 101 -15.73 -0.96 0.29
N VAL A 102 -16.40 -2.08 0.09
CA VAL A 102 -17.33 -2.66 1.06
C VAL A 102 -16.72 -3.97 1.58
N ALA A 103 -16.27 -3.96 2.82
CA ALA A 103 -15.62 -5.10 3.46
C ALA A 103 -16.48 -5.70 4.57
N LEU A 104 -16.33 -7.01 4.79
CA LEU A 104 -16.89 -7.67 5.99
C LEU A 104 -15.91 -7.43 7.15
N ASN A 105 -16.41 -6.94 8.25
CA ASN A 105 -15.65 -6.69 9.47
C ASN A 105 -16.43 -7.14 10.71
N LEU A 106 -15.77 -7.09 11.86
CA LEU A 106 -16.37 -7.33 13.16
C LEU A 106 -16.30 -6.05 13.99
N ALA A 107 -17.42 -5.65 14.59
CA ALA A 107 -17.51 -4.44 15.40
C ALA A 107 -17.54 -4.81 16.90
N PRO A 108 -16.62 -4.29 17.72
CA PRO A 108 -16.62 -4.58 19.16
C PRO A 108 -17.89 -4.03 19.83
N THR A 109 -18.50 -4.82 20.72
CA THR A 109 -19.69 -4.41 21.48
C THR A 109 -19.38 -3.93 22.89
N THR A 110 -18.10 -3.69 23.17
CA THR A 110 -17.64 -3.20 24.50
C THR A 110 -18.28 -1.85 24.82
N PRO A 111 -18.95 -1.72 25.98
CA PRO A 111 -19.57 -0.46 26.39
C PRO A 111 -18.59 0.73 26.45
N GLU A 112 -19.05 1.93 26.05
CA GLU A 112 -18.23 3.14 25.98
C GLU A 112 -17.54 3.49 27.31
N TRP A 113 -18.19 3.25 28.46
CA TRP A 113 -17.60 3.52 29.76
C TRP A 113 -16.37 2.66 30.07
N LEU A 114 -16.32 1.41 29.56
CA LEU A 114 -15.13 0.56 29.63
C LEU A 114 -14.02 1.07 28.72
N GLN A 115 -14.40 1.46 27.48
CA GLN A 115 -13.45 2.03 26.53
C GLN A 115 -12.84 3.34 27.04
N SER A 116 -13.63 4.18 27.71
CA SER A 116 -13.17 5.48 28.24
C SER A 116 -12.10 5.37 29.34
N ILE A 117 -12.07 4.24 30.05
CA ILE A 117 -11.00 3.95 31.04
C ILE A 117 -9.84 3.11 30.45
N GLY A 118 -9.84 2.91 29.12
CA GLY A 118 -8.83 2.12 28.43
C GLY A 118 -8.98 0.60 28.58
N ALA A 119 -10.11 0.10 29.10
CA ALA A 119 -10.42 -1.31 29.18
C ALA A 119 -11.00 -1.79 27.84
N ASN A 120 -10.12 -2.17 26.94
CA ASN A 120 -10.48 -2.72 25.64
C ASN A 120 -10.41 -4.26 25.65
N PRO A 121 -11.17 -4.97 24.79
CA PRO A 121 -11.07 -6.40 24.65
C PRO A 121 -9.64 -6.79 24.23
N MET A 122 -9.22 -7.99 24.61
CA MET A 122 -7.91 -8.50 24.26
C MET A 122 -7.85 -8.70 22.74
N LYS A 123 -6.79 -8.15 22.15
CA LYS A 123 -6.54 -8.25 20.72
C LYS A 123 -6.11 -9.67 20.39
N LEU A 124 -7.00 -10.40 19.75
CA LEU A 124 -6.76 -11.77 19.34
C LEU A 124 -6.03 -11.78 18.00
N GLY A 125 -4.88 -12.45 17.95
CA GLY A 125 -4.15 -12.66 16.71
C GLY A 125 -4.85 -13.61 15.75
N LEU A 126 -4.26 -13.82 14.59
CA LEU A 126 -4.77 -14.65 13.50
C LEU A 126 -5.15 -16.07 13.95
N ASP A 127 -4.37 -16.65 14.87
CA ASP A 127 -4.57 -18.03 15.36
C ASP A 127 -5.86 -18.21 16.17
N LEU A 128 -6.33 -17.15 16.82
CA LEU A 128 -7.51 -17.20 17.70
C LEU A 128 -8.77 -16.59 17.09
N ARG A 129 -8.59 -15.62 16.20
CA ARG A 129 -9.70 -14.90 15.56
C ARG A 129 -9.96 -15.35 14.12
N GLY A 130 -9.01 -16.12 13.56
CA GLY A 130 -8.98 -16.39 12.13
C GLY A 130 -8.62 -15.13 11.34
N GLY A 131 -8.60 -15.23 10.03
CA GLY A 131 -8.27 -14.12 9.15
C GLY A 131 -7.43 -14.55 7.96
N VAL A 132 -6.71 -13.61 7.38
CA VAL A 132 -5.92 -13.85 6.17
C VAL A 132 -4.45 -13.53 6.43
N HIS A 133 -3.58 -14.45 6.01
CA HIS A 133 -2.14 -14.29 6.01
C HIS A 133 -1.65 -14.25 4.57
N PHE A 134 -1.00 -13.15 4.18
CA PHE A 134 -0.34 -13.01 2.89
C PHE A 134 1.17 -13.01 3.09
N LEU A 135 1.86 -13.80 2.31
CA LEU A 135 3.29 -13.70 2.10
C LEU A 135 3.50 -13.10 0.71
N MET A 136 4.02 -11.90 0.65
CA MET A 136 4.29 -11.18 -0.58
C MET A 136 5.80 -11.09 -0.81
N GLU A 137 6.20 -11.17 -2.05
CA GLU A 137 7.59 -11.05 -2.47
C GLU A 137 7.76 -9.80 -3.31
N VAL A 138 8.79 -9.00 -2.99
CA VAL A 138 9.17 -7.82 -3.76
C VAL A 138 10.12 -8.27 -4.86
N ASP A 139 9.79 -7.92 -6.10
CA ASP A 139 10.65 -8.16 -7.26
C ASP A 139 11.80 -7.16 -7.25
N LEU A 140 12.92 -7.56 -6.65
CA LEU A 140 14.11 -6.72 -6.53
C LEU A 140 14.81 -6.51 -7.87
N GLU A 141 14.77 -7.50 -8.77
CA GLU A 141 15.37 -7.36 -10.10
C GLU A 141 14.63 -6.30 -10.92
N ALA A 142 13.31 -6.33 -10.89
CA ALA A 142 12.50 -5.31 -11.53
C ALA A 142 12.74 -3.91 -10.92
N ALA A 143 12.89 -3.81 -9.60
CA ALA A 143 13.17 -2.55 -8.92
C ALA A 143 14.53 -1.97 -9.33
N VAL A 144 15.57 -2.81 -9.40
CA VAL A 144 16.91 -2.41 -9.86
C VAL A 144 16.88 -2.01 -11.33
N SER A 145 16.20 -2.78 -12.19
CA SER A 145 16.06 -2.46 -13.62
C SER A 145 15.37 -1.12 -13.84
N GLN A 146 14.25 -0.88 -13.15
CA GLN A 146 13.55 0.42 -13.21
C GLN A 146 14.42 1.59 -12.78
N ARG A 147 15.25 1.40 -11.74
CA ARG A 147 16.16 2.45 -11.28
C ARG A 147 17.28 2.72 -12.29
N LEU A 148 17.80 1.67 -12.93
CA LEU A 148 18.79 1.81 -14.01
C LEU A 148 18.22 2.56 -15.22
N ASP A 149 16.98 2.27 -15.62
CA ASP A 149 16.30 2.99 -16.70
C ASP A 149 16.10 4.48 -16.35
N ALA A 150 15.77 4.78 -15.09
CA ALA A 150 15.69 6.15 -14.61
C ALA A 150 17.05 6.84 -14.66
N TYR A 151 18.12 6.22 -14.16
CA TYR A 151 19.47 6.75 -14.25
C TYR A 151 19.92 6.97 -15.71
N ALA A 152 19.67 6.02 -16.59
CA ALA A 152 19.99 6.16 -18.01
C ALA A 152 19.29 7.38 -18.65
N SER A 153 18.00 7.58 -18.31
CA SER A 153 17.22 8.73 -18.78
C SER A 153 17.74 10.04 -18.20
N GLU A 154 18.06 10.10 -16.91
CA GLU A 154 18.62 11.27 -16.23
C GLU A 154 20.00 11.63 -16.82
N ILE A 155 20.89 10.65 -16.99
CA ILE A 155 22.21 10.82 -17.61
C ILE A 155 22.07 11.35 -19.04
N LYS A 156 21.17 10.76 -19.83
CA LYS A 156 20.89 11.21 -21.20
C LYS A 156 20.44 12.68 -21.24
N GLN A 157 19.56 13.09 -20.34
CA GLN A 157 19.11 14.48 -20.25
C GLN A 157 20.24 15.41 -19.79
N MET A 158 21.03 15.01 -18.80
CA MET A 158 22.17 15.77 -18.30
C MET A 158 23.22 16.01 -19.40
N LEU A 159 23.63 14.96 -20.11
CA LEU A 159 24.61 15.07 -21.20
C LEU A 159 24.12 15.99 -22.33
N ARG A 160 22.79 15.94 -22.64
CA ARG A 160 22.19 16.86 -23.62
C ARG A 160 22.20 18.32 -23.14
N LYS A 161 21.81 18.56 -21.89
CA LYS A 161 21.76 19.88 -21.26
C LYS A 161 23.14 20.55 -21.27
N GLU A 162 24.20 19.78 -21.04
CA GLU A 162 25.58 20.24 -21.00
C GLU A 162 26.25 20.21 -22.38
N ARG A 163 25.50 19.83 -23.42
CA ARG A 163 25.98 19.78 -24.82
C ARG A 163 27.15 18.82 -25.03
N ILE A 164 27.29 17.80 -24.16
CA ILE A 164 28.27 16.73 -24.34
C ILE A 164 27.71 15.77 -25.41
N ARG A 165 28.48 15.55 -26.47
CA ARG A 165 28.02 14.74 -27.61
C ARG A 165 28.19 13.25 -27.32
N PHE A 166 27.08 12.49 -27.41
CA PHE A 166 27.06 11.03 -27.31
C PHE A 166 26.20 10.46 -28.43
N ARG A 167 26.32 9.15 -28.69
CA ARG A 167 25.51 8.44 -29.70
C ARG A 167 24.29 7.76 -29.06
N SER A 168 24.52 7.01 -27.97
CA SER A 168 23.44 6.32 -27.23
C SER A 168 23.76 6.23 -25.75
N VAL A 169 22.68 6.02 -24.96
CA VAL A 169 22.70 5.65 -23.54
C VAL A 169 21.65 4.57 -23.39
N ASP A 170 22.09 3.34 -23.16
CA ASP A 170 21.24 2.15 -23.19
C ASP A 170 21.50 1.28 -21.96
N VAL A 171 20.45 0.71 -21.37
CA VAL A 171 20.55 -0.29 -20.30
C VAL A 171 20.71 -1.65 -20.92
N LYS A 172 21.78 -2.36 -20.58
CA LYS A 172 22.08 -3.71 -21.04
C LYS A 172 21.34 -4.76 -20.21
N PRO A 173 21.04 -5.94 -20.77
CA PRO A 173 20.42 -7.05 -20.03
C PRO A 173 21.23 -7.50 -18.78
N GLY A 174 22.53 -7.15 -18.72
CA GLY A 174 23.40 -7.43 -17.58
C GLY A 174 23.27 -6.48 -16.40
N GLY A 175 22.37 -5.48 -16.46
CA GLY A 175 22.19 -4.50 -15.39
C GLY A 175 23.26 -3.40 -15.38
N GLU A 176 23.86 -3.11 -16.53
CA GLU A 176 24.82 -2.03 -16.73
C GLU A 176 24.27 -0.99 -17.72
N ILE A 177 24.64 0.29 -17.53
CA ILE A 177 24.30 1.37 -18.46
C ILE A 177 25.50 1.58 -19.39
N GLU A 178 25.32 1.29 -20.68
CA GLU A 178 26.33 1.56 -21.70
C GLU A 178 26.11 2.94 -22.30
N ILE A 179 27.14 3.78 -22.26
CA ILE A 179 27.14 5.06 -22.96
C ILE A 179 28.14 4.99 -24.11
N ARG A 180 27.67 5.28 -25.31
CA ARG A 180 28.50 5.35 -26.51
C ARG A 180 28.79 6.81 -26.87
N PHE A 181 30.04 7.20 -26.80
CA PHE A 181 30.52 8.53 -27.17
C PHE A 181 31.06 8.57 -28.62
N LEU A 182 31.31 9.77 -29.13
CA LEU A 182 31.86 9.94 -30.46
C LEU A 182 33.36 9.59 -30.52
N ASN A 183 34.11 9.97 -29.47
CA ASN A 183 35.55 9.77 -29.34
C ASN A 183 35.93 9.74 -27.84
N ALA A 184 37.22 9.43 -27.58
CA ALA A 184 37.76 9.35 -26.23
C ALA A 184 37.75 10.71 -25.47
N GLU A 185 37.86 11.82 -26.18
CA GLU A 185 37.84 13.16 -25.56
C GLU A 185 36.44 13.48 -25.00
N THR A 186 35.39 13.26 -25.78
CA THR A 186 34.00 13.45 -25.34
C THR A 186 33.63 12.45 -24.24
N ARG A 187 34.18 11.22 -24.26
CA ARG A 187 34.00 10.24 -23.19
C ARG A 187 34.61 10.74 -21.88
N ALA A 188 35.83 11.24 -21.88
CA ALA A 188 36.50 11.75 -20.68
C ALA A 188 35.70 12.88 -20.01
N VAL A 189 35.22 13.85 -20.78
CA VAL A 189 34.35 14.92 -20.28
C VAL A 189 33.02 14.37 -19.76
N GLY A 190 32.41 13.41 -20.46
CA GLY A 190 31.17 12.79 -20.07
C GLY A 190 31.28 11.98 -18.77
N ILE A 191 32.36 11.20 -18.62
CA ILE A 191 32.62 10.42 -17.40
C ILE A 191 32.83 11.35 -16.21
N ASP A 192 33.64 12.42 -16.37
CA ASP A 192 33.87 13.36 -15.27
C ASP A 192 32.58 14.01 -14.80
N ARG A 193 31.66 14.31 -15.73
CA ARG A 193 30.38 14.88 -15.38
C ARG A 193 29.46 13.87 -14.68
N VAL A 194 29.35 12.66 -15.20
CA VAL A 194 28.57 11.58 -14.55
C VAL A 194 29.15 11.28 -13.16
N ARG A 195 30.46 11.19 -13.02
CA ARG A 195 31.11 10.92 -11.73
C ARG A 195 30.89 12.04 -10.70
N SER A 196 30.85 13.29 -11.13
CA SER A 196 30.58 14.40 -10.23
C SER A 196 29.13 14.43 -9.72
N GLU A 197 28.18 14.04 -10.55
CA GLU A 197 26.75 14.01 -10.21
C GLU A 197 26.36 12.76 -9.39
N TYR A 198 26.91 11.60 -9.79
CA TYR A 198 26.59 10.30 -9.21
C TYR A 198 27.76 9.72 -8.42
N THR A 199 28.28 10.52 -7.47
CA THR A 199 29.44 10.12 -6.64
C THR A 199 29.14 8.83 -5.86
N GLY A 200 29.93 7.79 -6.10
CA GLY A 200 29.80 6.49 -5.40
C GLY A 200 28.67 5.59 -5.88
N VAL A 201 27.87 6.02 -6.86
CA VAL A 201 26.74 5.24 -7.40
C VAL A 201 27.22 4.19 -8.39
N PHE A 202 28.20 4.53 -9.25
CA PHE A 202 28.67 3.68 -10.32
C PHE A 202 30.15 3.36 -10.23
N ALA A 203 30.50 2.12 -10.61
CA ALA A 203 31.82 1.74 -11.08
C ALA A 203 31.88 1.93 -12.60
N TYR A 204 33.03 2.36 -13.13
CA TYR A 204 33.21 2.76 -14.51
C TYR A 204 34.16 1.78 -15.21
N ARG A 205 33.75 1.23 -16.35
CA ARG A 205 34.57 0.42 -17.23
C ARG A 205 34.60 1.05 -18.61
N GLU A 206 35.78 1.51 -19.00
CA GLU A 206 36.00 2.11 -20.31
C GLU A 206 36.41 1.05 -21.33
N ASP A 207 35.87 1.17 -22.54
CA ASP A 207 36.22 0.29 -23.65
C ASP A 207 36.20 1.05 -24.99
N ASP A 208 37.05 0.64 -25.91
CA ASP A 208 37.13 1.19 -27.27
C ASP A 208 36.82 0.06 -28.25
N ARG A 209 35.67 0.14 -28.94
CA ARG A 209 35.20 -0.85 -29.91
C ARG A 209 34.83 -0.16 -31.22
N ASP A 210 35.29 -0.72 -32.33
CA ASP A 210 34.89 -0.25 -33.68
C ASP A 210 35.09 1.26 -33.91
N GLY A 211 36.17 1.84 -33.33
CA GLY A 211 36.48 3.27 -33.45
C GLY A 211 35.50 4.19 -32.67
N ALA A 212 34.67 3.65 -31.82
CA ALA A 212 33.84 4.41 -30.90
C ALA A 212 34.28 4.19 -29.44
N ALA A 213 34.14 5.23 -28.63
CA ALA A 213 34.51 5.22 -27.22
C ALA A 213 33.25 4.84 -26.38
N PHE A 214 33.37 3.79 -25.61
CA PHE A 214 32.30 3.31 -24.72
C PHE A 214 32.68 3.51 -23.26
N VAL A 215 31.66 3.64 -22.42
CA VAL A 215 31.79 3.46 -20.98
C VAL A 215 30.58 2.67 -20.48
N ASP A 216 30.86 1.62 -19.73
CA ASP A 216 29.85 0.85 -19.01
C ASP A 216 29.82 1.33 -17.56
N LEU A 217 28.64 1.71 -17.09
CA LEU A 217 28.39 2.10 -15.72
C LEU A 217 27.73 0.92 -15.01
N LEU A 218 28.41 0.38 -14.02
CA LEU A 218 27.93 -0.70 -13.19
C LEU A 218 27.52 -0.13 -11.84
N LEU A 219 26.38 -0.55 -11.30
CA LEU A 219 26.01 -0.16 -9.93
C LEU A 219 27.07 -0.67 -8.94
N ALA A 220 27.48 0.23 -8.03
CA ALA A 220 28.29 -0.18 -6.88
C ALA A 220 27.48 -1.10 -5.98
N GLU A 221 28.11 -2.12 -5.36
CA GLU A 221 27.42 -3.09 -4.47
C GLU A 221 26.60 -2.41 -3.38
N GLY A 222 27.10 -1.34 -2.79
CA GLY A 222 26.38 -0.57 -1.78
C GLY A 222 25.13 0.12 -2.32
N GLU A 223 25.17 0.61 -3.56
CA GLU A 223 24.04 1.26 -4.18
C GLU A 223 22.94 0.27 -4.60
N GLN A 224 23.33 -0.89 -5.09
CA GLN A 224 22.34 -1.95 -5.37
C GLN A 224 21.58 -2.33 -4.11
N ALA A 225 22.27 -2.57 -2.99
CA ALA A 225 21.63 -2.86 -1.71
C ALA A 225 20.71 -1.73 -1.23
N ASN A 226 21.10 -0.47 -1.43
CA ASN A 226 20.26 0.69 -1.10
C ASN A 226 18.96 0.71 -1.92
N ILE A 227 19.05 0.43 -3.23
CA ILE A 227 17.87 0.35 -4.12
C ILE A 227 16.93 -0.76 -3.67
N GLU A 228 17.46 -1.95 -3.37
CA GLU A 228 16.70 -3.10 -2.89
C GLU A 228 16.00 -2.80 -1.56
N ASP A 229 16.71 -2.27 -0.58
CA ASP A 229 16.16 -1.89 0.73
C ASP A 229 15.10 -0.78 0.61
N TYR A 230 15.35 0.21 -0.25
CA TYR A 230 14.38 1.26 -0.54
C TYR A 230 13.10 0.68 -1.17
N ALA A 231 13.22 -0.22 -2.13
CA ALA A 231 12.09 -0.87 -2.77
C ALA A 231 11.23 -1.65 -1.75
N VAL A 232 11.84 -2.42 -0.87
CA VAL A 232 11.12 -3.15 0.19
C VAL A 232 10.45 -2.19 1.16
N SER A 233 11.14 -1.14 1.61
CA SER A 233 10.61 -0.15 2.54
C SER A 233 9.43 0.63 1.95
N GLN A 234 9.53 0.99 0.69
CA GLN A 234 8.45 1.68 -0.05
C GLN A 234 7.21 0.78 -0.19
N ASN A 235 7.40 -0.48 -0.58
CA ASN A 235 6.33 -1.45 -0.67
C ASN A 235 5.66 -1.70 0.70
N LEU A 236 6.46 -1.82 1.75
CA LEU A 236 5.96 -1.98 3.12
C LEU A 236 5.08 -0.80 3.55
N THR A 237 5.50 0.43 3.26
CA THR A 237 4.73 1.64 3.54
C THR A 237 3.43 1.67 2.73
N THR A 238 3.49 1.35 1.44
CA THR A 238 2.32 1.27 0.56
C THR A 238 1.32 0.23 1.05
N LEU A 239 1.80 -0.96 1.43
CA LEU A 239 0.94 -2.02 1.95
C LEU A 239 0.29 -1.63 3.28
N ARG A 240 1.02 -0.97 4.20
CA ARG A 240 0.43 -0.46 5.44
C ARG A 240 -0.70 0.52 5.18
N ASN A 241 -0.50 1.46 4.27
CA ASN A 241 -1.54 2.44 3.91
C ASN A 241 -2.79 1.73 3.35
N ARG A 242 -2.63 0.79 2.43
CA ARG A 242 -3.74 0.02 1.84
C ARG A 242 -4.46 -0.86 2.86
N VAL A 243 -3.74 -1.44 3.78
CA VAL A 243 -4.33 -2.24 4.87
C VAL A 243 -5.13 -1.35 5.82
N ASN A 244 -4.64 -0.14 6.11
CA ASN A 244 -5.38 0.83 6.91
C ASN A 244 -6.67 1.29 6.20
N GLU A 245 -6.66 1.42 4.86
CA GLU A 245 -7.86 1.72 4.06
C GLU A 245 -8.90 0.60 4.13
N LEU A 246 -8.49 -0.65 4.36
CA LEU A 246 -9.40 -1.77 4.60
C LEU A 246 -10.10 -1.67 5.97
N GLY A 247 -9.60 -0.81 6.88
CA GLY A 247 -10.16 -0.63 8.21
C GLY A 247 -10.04 -1.84 9.13
N VAL A 248 -9.09 -2.72 8.85
CA VAL A 248 -8.83 -3.91 9.67
C VAL A 248 -8.28 -3.49 11.03
N SER A 249 -8.87 -4.01 12.10
CA SER A 249 -8.33 -3.81 13.44
C SER A 249 -6.98 -4.52 13.58
N GLU A 250 -5.94 -3.73 13.81
CA GLU A 250 -4.58 -4.20 14.10
C GLU A 250 -3.95 -5.17 13.10
N PRO A 251 -3.81 -4.72 11.86
CA PRO A 251 -3.10 -5.51 10.88
C PRO A 251 -1.61 -5.56 11.21
N LEU A 252 -0.99 -6.70 10.99
CA LEU A 252 0.46 -6.82 11.06
C LEU A 252 1.04 -6.71 9.65
N VAL A 253 1.90 -5.73 9.41
CA VAL A 253 2.65 -5.59 8.16
C VAL A 253 4.12 -5.43 8.49
N GLN A 254 4.91 -6.47 8.18
CA GLN A 254 6.32 -6.51 8.53
C GLN A 254 7.19 -7.15 7.45
N ARG A 255 8.43 -6.72 7.37
CA ARG A 255 9.44 -7.32 6.50
C ARG A 255 9.87 -8.68 7.06
N GLN A 256 9.98 -9.69 6.21
CA GLN A 256 10.49 -11.02 6.52
C GLN A 256 11.66 -11.38 5.59
N GLY A 257 12.87 -11.37 6.10
CA GLY A 257 14.07 -11.59 5.30
C GLY A 257 14.41 -10.39 4.39
N GLN A 258 14.99 -10.67 3.21
CA GLN A 258 15.49 -9.62 2.32
C GLN A 258 14.39 -9.00 1.46
N ASN A 259 13.54 -9.81 0.85
CA ASN A 259 12.60 -9.37 -0.19
C ASN A 259 11.13 -9.72 0.11
N ARG A 260 10.81 -10.28 1.28
CA ARG A 260 9.43 -10.68 1.60
C ARG A 260 8.79 -9.74 2.61
N ILE A 261 7.47 -9.59 2.48
CA ILE A 261 6.62 -8.83 3.38
C ILE A 261 5.46 -9.75 3.80
N VAL A 262 5.28 -9.89 5.09
CA VAL A 262 4.14 -10.59 5.70
C VAL A 262 3.06 -9.56 5.99
N VAL A 263 1.83 -9.86 5.59
CA VAL A 263 0.64 -9.08 5.91
C VAL A 263 -0.38 -10.00 6.56
N GLU A 264 -0.70 -9.74 7.82
CA GLU A 264 -1.71 -10.47 8.58
C GLU A 264 -2.91 -9.55 8.83
N LEU A 265 -4.08 -10.06 8.50
CA LEU A 265 -5.34 -9.35 8.59
C LEU A 265 -6.30 -10.15 9.50
N PRO A 266 -6.22 -9.97 10.82
CA PRO A 266 -7.10 -10.66 11.75
C PRO A 266 -8.56 -10.28 11.53
N GLY A 267 -9.47 -11.27 11.61
CA GLY A 267 -10.91 -11.04 11.48
C GLY A 267 -11.42 -10.80 10.06
N VAL A 268 -10.55 -10.70 9.06
CA VAL A 268 -10.96 -10.53 7.65
C VAL A 268 -11.50 -11.86 7.11
N GLN A 269 -12.77 -11.87 6.72
CA GLN A 269 -13.42 -13.04 6.15
C GLN A 269 -13.38 -13.07 4.62
N ASP A 270 -13.24 -11.89 3.98
CA ASP A 270 -13.23 -11.75 2.54
C ASP A 270 -11.80 -11.66 1.98
N THR A 271 -11.21 -12.81 1.76
CA THR A 271 -9.88 -12.96 1.16
C THR A 271 -9.80 -12.34 -0.25
N ALA A 272 -10.88 -12.41 -1.04
CA ALA A 272 -10.88 -11.92 -2.41
C ALA A 272 -10.80 -10.38 -2.45
N THR A 273 -11.55 -9.69 -1.61
CA THR A 273 -11.48 -8.23 -1.48
C THR A 273 -10.13 -7.79 -0.93
N ALA A 274 -9.61 -8.45 0.11
CA ALA A 274 -8.29 -8.16 0.65
C ALA A 274 -7.19 -8.31 -0.42
N LYS A 275 -7.20 -9.42 -1.19
CA LYS A 275 -6.24 -9.65 -2.29
C LYS A 275 -6.35 -8.58 -3.37
N ARG A 276 -7.56 -8.14 -3.73
CA ARG A 276 -7.78 -7.09 -4.75
C ARG A 276 -7.22 -5.75 -4.31
N VAL A 277 -7.45 -5.35 -3.06
CA VAL A 277 -6.97 -4.07 -2.51
C VAL A 277 -5.45 -4.08 -2.37
N LEU A 278 -4.87 -5.13 -1.80
CA LEU A 278 -3.42 -5.26 -1.63
C LEU A 278 -2.69 -5.39 -2.98
N GLY A 279 -3.28 -6.11 -3.94
CA GLY A 279 -2.70 -6.36 -5.25
C GLY A 279 -2.94 -5.26 -6.30
N ALA A 280 -3.73 -4.23 -5.98
CA ALA A 280 -3.97 -3.13 -6.90
C ALA A 280 -2.67 -2.36 -7.14
N THR A 281 -2.17 -2.34 -8.35
CA THR A 281 -1.04 -1.50 -8.78
C THR A 281 -1.55 -0.36 -9.62
N ALA A 282 -1.12 0.87 -9.31
CA ALA A 282 -1.38 2.04 -10.12
C ALA A 282 -0.05 2.75 -10.38
N ASN A 283 0.28 2.92 -11.65
CA ASN A 283 1.39 3.78 -12.06
C ASN A 283 0.82 5.13 -12.45
N LEU A 284 1.42 6.20 -11.93
CA LEU A 284 1.11 7.55 -12.35
C LEU A 284 2.08 7.92 -13.47
N GLU A 285 1.54 8.09 -14.68
CA GLU A 285 2.29 8.55 -15.83
C GLU A 285 1.78 9.91 -16.26
N PHE A 286 2.68 10.86 -16.41
CA PHE A 286 2.38 12.16 -17.01
C PHE A 286 2.75 12.09 -18.49
N ARG A 287 1.75 12.28 -19.35
CA ARG A 287 1.93 12.28 -20.80
C ARG A 287 1.39 13.58 -21.37
N LEU A 288 1.98 14.04 -22.47
CA LEU A 288 1.46 15.19 -23.20
C LEU A 288 0.25 14.76 -24.03
N GLU A 289 -0.75 15.62 -24.12
CA GLU A 289 -1.85 15.42 -25.05
C GLU A 289 -1.36 15.61 -26.47
N ALA A 290 -1.66 14.64 -27.34
CA ALA A 290 -1.22 14.68 -28.72
C ALA A 290 -1.91 15.82 -29.49
N LEU A 291 -1.15 16.54 -30.30
CA LEU A 291 -1.71 17.51 -31.22
C LEU A 291 -2.57 16.82 -32.29
N PRO A 292 -3.57 17.50 -32.88
CA PRO A 292 -4.48 16.90 -33.88
C PRO A 292 -3.78 16.35 -35.13
N ASP A 293 -2.56 16.79 -35.40
CA ASP A 293 -1.73 16.40 -36.55
C ASP A 293 -0.56 15.47 -36.13
N ALA A 294 -0.52 15.00 -34.91
CA ALA A 294 0.54 14.11 -34.42
C ALA A 294 0.50 12.75 -35.18
N PRO A 295 1.68 12.18 -35.51
CA PRO A 295 1.75 10.90 -36.21
C PRO A 295 1.13 9.77 -35.35
N VAL A 296 0.22 8.99 -35.95
CA VAL A 296 -0.48 7.87 -35.28
C VAL A 296 0.49 6.83 -34.67
N ARG A 297 1.71 6.72 -35.18
CA ARG A 297 2.74 5.80 -34.69
C ARG A 297 3.35 6.23 -33.36
N GLU A 298 3.23 7.52 -32.99
CA GLU A 298 3.81 8.12 -31.80
C GLU A 298 2.74 8.41 -30.73
N THR A 299 1.46 8.16 -31.08
CA THR A 299 0.33 8.44 -30.18
C THR A 299 -0.30 7.16 -29.66
N GLN A 300 -0.74 7.18 -28.39
CA GLN A 300 -1.48 6.09 -27.77
C GLN A 300 -2.87 6.60 -27.33
N GLN A 301 -3.91 5.84 -27.64
CA GLN A 301 -5.28 6.18 -27.24
C GLN A 301 -5.57 5.67 -25.81
N PHE A 302 -6.08 6.55 -24.96
CA PHE A 302 -6.54 6.23 -23.62
C PHE A 302 -8.02 6.58 -23.47
N GLN A 303 -8.78 5.68 -22.86
CA GLN A 303 -10.17 5.89 -22.58
C GLN A 303 -10.35 6.46 -21.16
N PHE A 304 -11.03 7.60 -21.03
CA PHE A 304 -11.38 8.16 -19.73
C PHE A 304 -12.44 7.31 -19.04
N ARG A 305 -12.17 6.91 -17.81
CA ARG A 305 -13.06 6.04 -17.03
C ARG A 305 -14.42 6.66 -16.72
N ALA A 306 -14.50 7.99 -16.68
CA ALA A 306 -15.70 8.69 -16.21
C ALA A 306 -16.66 9.20 -17.31
N ASN A 307 -16.21 9.35 -18.59
CA ASN A 307 -16.99 10.10 -19.59
C ASN A 307 -16.95 9.54 -21.02
N GLU A 308 -16.54 8.31 -21.24
CA GLU A 308 -16.39 7.72 -22.59
C GLU A 308 -15.56 8.57 -23.59
N ARG A 309 -14.85 9.58 -23.10
CA ARG A 309 -13.95 10.39 -23.94
C ARG A 309 -12.66 9.62 -24.18
N ILE A 310 -12.23 9.62 -25.42
CA ILE A 310 -10.95 9.05 -25.82
C ILE A 310 -9.96 10.22 -25.96
N ALA A 311 -8.85 10.16 -25.22
CA ALA A 311 -7.71 11.06 -25.42
C ALA A 311 -6.62 10.34 -26.22
N GLN A 312 -5.98 11.05 -27.13
CA GLN A 312 -4.75 10.62 -27.79
C GLN A 312 -3.57 11.30 -27.07
N LEU A 313 -2.63 10.51 -26.61
CA LEU A 313 -1.43 10.98 -25.92
C LEU A 313 -0.19 10.61 -26.71
N GLU A 314 0.82 11.49 -26.69
CA GLU A 314 2.15 11.28 -27.26
C GLU A 314 3.07 10.48 -26.32
#